data_bf14963db95eb4bc3c51165eea262b33
#
_entry.id   bf14963db95eb4bc3c51165eea262b33
#
_cell.length_a   1.000
_cell.length_b   1.000
_cell.length_c   1.000
_cell.angle_alpha   90.00
_cell.angle_beta   90.00
_cell.angle_gamma   90.00
#
_symmetry.space_group_name_H-M   'P 1'
#
loop_
_entity.id
_entity.type
_entity.pdbx_description
1 polymer ?
#
loop_
_entity_poly.entity_id
_entity_poly.type
_entity_poly.pdbx_seq_one_letter_code
_entity_poly.pdbx_strand_id
1 'polypeptide(L)'
;MTFINLFHLSKDRIAIGFQQFIVELKSKGYRKFIFDLSQCDGFDSTFMGILLGISLEEKLVVLVNALEEHSRILSEVGIDKVVHLCHSPVELPEIELQRLESRAVSQDERQRVVLSAHENLVRLDRRNEEEFGQFVDLLRGELGEGTPL
;
A
#
# COMPACT_ATOMS: atom_id res chain seq x y z
N MET A 1 -4.40 3.31 -18.91
CA MET A 1 -4.72 2.87 -17.54
C MET A 1 -4.01 1.56 -17.25
N THR A 2 -3.39 1.45 -16.12
CA THR A 2 -2.60 0.26 -15.78
C THR A 2 -3.38 -0.62 -14.83
N PHE A 3 -3.54 -1.90 -15.20
CA PHE A 3 -4.20 -2.91 -14.39
C PHE A 3 -3.13 -3.72 -13.66
N ILE A 4 -3.27 -3.85 -12.36
CA ILE A 4 -2.33 -4.59 -11.54
C ILE A 4 -3.11 -5.62 -10.73
N ASN A 5 -2.74 -6.88 -10.93
CA ASN A 5 -3.32 -7.98 -10.21
C ASN A 5 -2.42 -8.32 -9.02
N LEU A 6 -2.96 -8.21 -7.83
CA LEU A 6 -2.21 -8.41 -6.60
C LEU A 6 -2.41 -9.85 -6.11
N PHE A 7 -1.45 -10.70 -6.43
CA PHE A 7 -1.42 -12.09 -5.95
C PHE A 7 -0.57 -12.21 -4.70
N HIS A 8 -1.01 -13.01 -3.76
CA HIS A 8 -0.20 -13.51 -2.63
C HIS A 8 0.67 -12.44 -1.96
N LEU A 9 0.06 -11.33 -1.60
CA LEU A 9 0.76 -10.32 -0.82
C LEU A 9 0.94 -10.80 0.61
N SER A 10 1.79 -11.79 0.80
CA SER A 10 2.12 -12.26 2.12
C SER A 10 3.43 -11.64 2.57
N LYS A 11 3.35 -10.80 3.59
CA LYS A 11 4.49 -10.32 4.37
C LYS A 11 5.41 -9.31 3.66
N ASP A 12 6.32 -8.77 4.43
CA ASP A 12 7.16 -7.61 4.19
C ASP A 12 7.85 -7.51 2.83
N ARG A 13 8.24 -8.64 2.25
CA ARG A 13 8.98 -8.66 0.97
C ARG A 13 8.13 -8.18 -0.21
N ILE A 14 6.84 -8.49 -0.19
CA ILE A 14 5.96 -8.19 -1.32
C ILE A 14 5.53 -6.74 -1.27
N ALA A 15 5.34 -6.18 -0.09
CA ALA A 15 5.02 -4.76 0.06
C ALA A 15 6.14 -3.88 -0.53
N ILE A 16 7.39 -4.21 -0.29
CA ILE A 16 8.54 -3.49 -0.83
C ILE A 16 8.62 -3.65 -2.34
N GLY A 17 8.47 -4.88 -2.84
CA GLY A 17 8.44 -5.15 -4.28
C GLY A 17 7.32 -4.41 -4.98
N PHE A 18 6.15 -4.34 -4.35
CA PHE A 18 5.01 -3.59 -4.84
C PHE A 18 5.34 -2.09 -4.96
N GLN A 19 5.94 -1.51 -3.92
CA GLN A 19 6.34 -0.11 -3.96
C GLN A 19 7.35 0.16 -5.07
N GLN A 20 8.37 -0.67 -5.20
CA GLN A 20 9.39 -0.55 -6.25
C GLN A 20 8.78 -0.64 -7.65
N PHE A 21 7.83 -1.56 -7.84
CA PHE A 21 7.12 -1.74 -9.10
C PHE A 21 6.31 -0.50 -9.47
N ILE A 22 5.61 0.08 -8.50
CA ILE A 22 4.84 1.31 -8.74
C ILE A 22 5.75 2.47 -9.09
N VAL A 23 6.86 2.62 -8.39
CA VAL A 23 7.86 3.67 -8.71
C VAL A 23 8.35 3.51 -10.16
N GLU A 24 8.64 2.29 -10.58
CA GLU A 24 9.06 2.02 -11.94
C GLU A 24 7.99 2.37 -12.97
N LEU A 25 6.73 2.00 -12.72
CA LEU A 25 5.62 2.33 -13.61
C LEU A 25 5.42 3.85 -13.71
N LYS A 26 5.52 4.55 -12.59
CA LYS A 26 5.41 6.01 -12.57
C LYS A 26 6.52 6.66 -13.38
N SER A 27 7.74 6.13 -13.31
CA SER A 27 8.87 6.63 -14.09
C SER A 27 8.64 6.47 -15.59
N LYS A 28 7.81 5.51 -16.00
CA LYS A 28 7.41 5.28 -17.39
C LYS A 28 6.18 6.07 -17.81
N GLY A 29 5.63 6.90 -16.94
CA GLY A 29 4.51 7.79 -17.26
C GLY A 29 3.13 7.28 -16.88
N TYR A 30 3.02 6.11 -16.28
CA TYR A 30 1.72 5.59 -15.83
C TYR A 30 1.24 6.35 -14.60
N ARG A 31 -0.02 6.80 -14.63
CA ARG A 31 -0.62 7.63 -13.57
C ARG A 31 -1.95 7.14 -13.06
N LYS A 32 -2.55 6.15 -13.70
CA LYS A 32 -3.86 5.62 -13.36
C LYS A 32 -3.72 4.13 -13.12
N PHE A 33 -4.14 3.68 -11.94
CA PHE A 33 -3.95 2.30 -11.53
C PHE A 33 -5.27 1.67 -11.11
N ILE A 34 -5.50 0.45 -11.57
CA ILE A 34 -6.58 -0.39 -11.08
C ILE A 34 -5.94 -1.61 -10.44
N PHE A 35 -6.19 -1.80 -9.16
CA PHE A 35 -5.67 -2.94 -8.41
C PHE A 35 -6.76 -3.97 -8.19
N ASP A 36 -6.54 -5.17 -8.69
CA ASP A 36 -7.44 -6.30 -8.47
C ASP A 36 -7.01 -7.03 -7.21
N LEU A 37 -7.88 -7.03 -6.22
CA LEU A 37 -7.63 -7.62 -4.91
C LEU A 37 -8.23 -9.01 -4.74
N SER A 38 -8.81 -9.59 -5.80
CA SER A 38 -9.53 -10.87 -5.70
C SER A 38 -8.66 -12.01 -5.18
N GLN A 39 -7.37 -12.00 -5.47
CA GLN A 39 -6.43 -13.03 -5.04
C GLN A 39 -5.41 -12.53 -4.02
N CYS A 40 -5.66 -11.39 -3.45
CA CYS A 40 -4.83 -10.81 -2.42
C CYS A 40 -5.12 -11.52 -1.09
N ASP A 41 -4.13 -12.18 -0.51
CA ASP A 41 -4.28 -12.90 0.75
C ASP A 41 -3.52 -12.26 1.92
N GLY A 42 -2.74 -11.21 1.67
CA GLY A 42 -1.99 -10.49 2.68
C GLY A 42 -2.38 -9.02 2.74
N PHE A 43 -3.08 -8.64 3.79
CA PHE A 43 -3.56 -7.26 3.95
C PHE A 43 -3.08 -6.70 5.28
N ASP A 44 -1.84 -6.25 5.30
CA ASP A 44 -1.25 -5.68 6.51
C ASP A 44 -1.18 -4.15 6.45
N SER A 45 -0.81 -3.54 7.55
CA SER A 45 -0.75 -2.08 7.65
C SER A 45 0.34 -1.48 6.76
N THR A 46 1.43 -2.19 6.51
CA THR A 46 2.48 -1.73 5.60
C THR A 46 1.94 -1.62 4.18
N PHE A 47 1.25 -2.64 3.70
CA PHE A 47 0.63 -2.62 2.38
C PHE A 47 -0.39 -1.49 2.27
N MET A 48 -1.26 -1.34 3.26
CA MET A 48 -2.27 -0.28 3.27
C MET A 48 -1.64 1.10 3.24
N GLY A 49 -0.56 1.30 3.98
CA GLY A 49 0.14 2.58 3.98
C GLY A 49 0.83 2.90 2.65
N ILE A 50 1.37 1.90 1.98
CA ILE A 50 1.95 2.06 0.63
C ILE A 50 0.84 2.43 -0.37
N LEU A 51 -0.28 1.70 -0.32
CA LEU A 51 -1.43 1.96 -1.17
C LEU A 51 -1.96 3.38 -0.99
N LEU A 52 -2.06 3.82 0.25
CA LEU A 52 -2.45 5.19 0.57
C LEU A 52 -1.47 6.20 0.00
N GLY A 53 -0.17 5.96 0.12
CA GLY A 53 0.86 6.85 -0.42
C GLY A 53 0.74 7.02 -1.92
N ILE A 54 0.48 5.93 -2.65
CA ILE A 54 0.23 5.98 -4.09
C ILE A 54 -1.01 6.84 -4.38
N SER A 55 -2.07 6.65 -3.61
CA SER A 55 -3.34 7.34 -3.80
C SER A 55 -3.25 8.84 -3.56
N LEU A 56 -2.37 9.27 -2.66
CA LEU A 56 -2.15 10.67 -2.39
C LEU A 56 -1.38 11.38 -3.51
N GLU A 57 -0.56 10.65 -4.25
CA GLU A 57 0.26 11.20 -5.33
C GLU A 57 -0.44 11.11 -6.69
N GLU A 58 -1.28 10.11 -6.90
CA GLU A 58 -1.85 9.81 -8.20
C GLU A 58 -3.32 10.19 -8.29
N LYS A 59 -3.72 10.63 -9.49
CA LYS A 59 -5.07 11.15 -9.72
C LYS A 59 -6.15 10.08 -9.71
N LEU A 60 -5.79 8.82 -10.00
CA LEU A 60 -6.79 7.75 -10.04
C LEU A 60 -6.19 6.45 -9.56
N VAL A 61 -6.67 6.00 -8.41
CA VAL A 61 -6.42 4.66 -7.89
C VAL A 61 -7.77 4.03 -7.62
N VAL A 62 -8.02 2.90 -8.25
CA VAL A 62 -9.26 2.15 -8.11
C VAL A 62 -8.94 0.76 -7.58
N LEU A 63 -9.64 0.34 -6.55
CA LEU A 63 -9.54 -1.01 -6.00
C LEU A 63 -10.79 -1.79 -6.42
N VAL A 64 -10.58 -2.95 -7.01
CA VAL A 64 -11.68 -3.79 -7.47
C VAL A 64 -11.59 -5.19 -6.85
N ASN A 65 -12.73 -5.84 -6.75
CA ASN A 65 -12.82 -7.24 -6.31
C ASN A 65 -12.22 -7.49 -4.91
N ALA A 66 -12.28 -6.52 -4.02
CA ALA A 66 -11.82 -6.72 -2.65
C ALA A 66 -12.72 -7.74 -1.95
N LEU A 67 -12.12 -8.64 -1.18
CA LEU A 67 -12.87 -9.52 -0.31
C LEU A 67 -13.55 -8.68 0.77
N GLU A 68 -14.69 -9.15 1.28
CA GLU A 68 -15.46 -8.41 2.29
C GLU A 68 -14.62 -8.03 3.50
N GLU A 69 -13.80 -8.96 4.00
CA GLU A 69 -12.91 -8.69 5.11
C GLU A 69 -11.87 -7.61 4.80
N HIS A 70 -11.37 -7.58 3.57
CA HIS A 70 -10.41 -6.56 3.14
C HIS A 70 -11.08 -5.20 2.98
N SER A 71 -12.28 -5.15 2.42
CA SER A 71 -13.07 -3.91 2.33
C SER A 71 -13.31 -3.32 3.70
N ARG A 72 -13.63 -4.15 4.68
CA ARG A 72 -13.85 -3.71 6.05
C ARG A 72 -12.59 -3.10 6.65
N ILE A 73 -11.45 -3.77 6.49
CA ILE A 73 -10.16 -3.28 7.00
C ILE A 73 -9.79 -1.94 6.35
N LEU A 74 -9.95 -1.82 5.05
CA LEU A 74 -9.69 -0.58 4.33
C LEU A 74 -10.56 0.57 4.84
N SER A 75 -11.83 0.29 5.10
CA SER A 75 -12.76 1.28 5.64
C SER A 75 -12.40 1.67 7.08
N GLU A 76 -12.01 0.70 7.90
CA GLU A 76 -11.62 0.97 9.29
C GLU A 76 -10.41 1.90 9.40
N VAL A 77 -9.46 1.79 8.49
CA VAL A 77 -8.30 2.70 8.47
C VAL A 77 -8.55 3.97 7.65
N GLY A 78 -9.69 4.09 7.01
CA GLY A 78 -10.08 5.30 6.30
C GLY A 78 -9.58 5.42 4.86
N ILE A 79 -8.99 4.38 4.30
CA ILE A 79 -8.47 4.41 2.92
C ILE A 79 -9.58 4.58 1.90
N ASP A 80 -10.78 4.09 2.19
CA ASP A 80 -11.94 4.25 1.33
C ASP A 80 -12.35 5.71 1.08
N LYS A 81 -11.83 6.64 1.88
CA LYS A 81 -12.06 8.08 1.70
C LYS A 81 -11.17 8.70 0.62
N VAL A 82 -10.06 8.06 0.28
CA VAL A 82 -9.07 8.60 -0.67
C VAL A 82 -8.89 7.75 -1.92
N VAL A 83 -9.26 6.47 -1.88
CA VAL A 83 -9.24 5.60 -3.06
C VAL A 83 -10.66 5.29 -3.51
N HIS A 84 -10.81 4.97 -4.77
CA HIS A 84 -12.06 4.51 -5.31
C HIS A 84 -12.19 3.00 -5.04
N LEU A 85 -13.01 2.64 -4.07
CA LEU A 85 -13.29 1.25 -3.75
C LEU A 85 -14.56 0.82 -4.49
N CYS A 86 -14.40 -0.03 -5.49
CA CYS A 86 -15.51 -0.53 -6.28
C CYS A 86 -16.15 -1.73 -5.58
N HIS A 87 -17.42 -1.64 -5.22
CA HIS A 87 -18.13 -2.68 -4.48
C HIS A 87 -18.79 -3.72 -5.39
N SER A 88 -18.92 -3.44 -6.67
CA SER A 88 -19.47 -4.39 -7.64
C SER A 88 -18.35 -5.22 -8.24
N PRO A 89 -18.60 -6.53 -8.52
CA PRO A 89 -17.61 -7.35 -9.19
C PRO A 89 -17.20 -6.76 -10.54
N VAL A 90 -15.91 -6.81 -10.83
CA VAL A 90 -15.35 -6.31 -12.08
C VAL A 90 -14.54 -7.41 -12.74
N GLU A 91 -14.82 -7.67 -14.01
CA GLU A 91 -13.99 -8.52 -14.82
C GLU A 91 -12.93 -7.66 -15.51
N LEU A 92 -11.66 -7.94 -15.23
CA LEU A 92 -10.56 -7.27 -15.89
C LEU A 92 -10.13 -8.08 -17.10
N PRO A 93 -9.63 -7.41 -18.17
CA PRO A 93 -9.09 -8.13 -19.30
C PRO A 93 -7.93 -9.02 -18.86
N GLU A 94 -7.79 -10.18 -19.52
CA GLU A 94 -6.66 -11.05 -19.30
C GLU A 94 -5.37 -10.30 -19.65
N ILE A 95 -4.56 -10.07 -18.66
CA ILE A 95 -3.27 -9.43 -18.80
C ILE A 95 -2.21 -10.47 -18.47
N GLU A 96 -1.13 -10.46 -19.23
CA GLU A 96 0.04 -11.26 -18.89
C GLU A 96 0.51 -10.87 -17.50
N LEU A 97 0.42 -11.83 -16.56
CA LEU A 97 0.75 -11.59 -15.18
C LEU A 97 2.27 -11.51 -15.01
N GLN A 98 2.75 -10.33 -14.69
CA GLN A 98 4.14 -10.16 -14.28
C GLN A 98 4.24 -10.50 -12.80
N ARG A 99 5.15 -11.41 -12.49
CA ARG A 99 5.46 -11.75 -11.12
C ARG A 99 6.23 -10.59 -10.51
N LEU A 100 5.73 -10.08 -9.38
CA LEU A 100 6.46 -9.08 -8.62
C LEU A 100 7.65 -9.76 -7.93
N GLU A 101 8.84 -9.53 -8.45
CA GLU A 101 10.06 -9.97 -7.79
C GLU A 101 10.61 -8.80 -6.99
N SER A 102 10.72 -9.01 -5.69
CA SER A 102 11.35 -8.02 -4.84
C SER A 102 12.87 -8.14 -4.98
N ARG A 103 13.53 -7.02 -5.24
CA ARG A 103 14.98 -6.95 -5.10
C ARG A 103 15.34 -7.10 -3.63
N ALA A 104 16.48 -7.70 -3.38
CA ALA A 104 17.02 -7.70 -2.03
C ALA A 104 17.25 -6.25 -1.60
N VAL A 105 16.66 -5.88 -0.48
CA VAL A 105 16.83 -4.55 0.11
C VAL A 105 17.50 -4.69 1.46
N SER A 106 18.23 -3.67 1.87
CA SER A 106 18.80 -3.64 3.20
C SER A 106 17.71 -3.57 4.25
N GLN A 107 18.02 -3.96 5.47
CA GLN A 107 17.10 -3.82 6.58
C GLN A 107 16.71 -2.36 6.81
N ASP A 108 17.66 -1.46 6.62
CA ASP A 108 17.42 -0.02 6.75
C ASP A 108 16.38 0.46 5.72
N GLU A 109 16.53 0.08 4.46
CA GLU A 109 15.54 0.42 3.43
C GLU A 109 14.17 -0.15 3.73
N ARG A 110 14.11 -1.39 4.20
CA ARG A 110 12.87 -2.04 4.60
C ARG A 110 12.17 -1.26 5.71
N GLN A 111 12.92 -0.90 6.75
CA GLN A 111 12.38 -0.14 7.87
C GLN A 111 11.88 1.23 7.43
N ARG A 112 12.57 1.88 6.47
CA ARG A 112 12.13 3.16 5.93
C ARG A 112 10.82 3.05 5.15
N VAL A 113 10.63 1.98 4.39
CA VAL A 113 9.37 1.71 3.70
C VAL A 113 8.24 1.50 4.71
N VAL A 114 8.47 0.68 5.73
CA VAL A 114 7.49 0.43 6.79
C VAL A 114 7.15 1.73 7.52
N LEU A 115 8.15 2.54 7.85
CA LEU A 115 7.94 3.83 8.49
C LEU A 115 7.08 4.76 7.63
N SER A 116 7.45 4.94 6.37
CA SER A 116 6.72 5.81 5.45
C SER A 116 5.27 5.37 5.28
N ALA A 117 5.03 4.07 5.16
CA ALA A 117 3.69 3.50 5.05
C ALA A 117 2.83 3.84 6.27
N HIS A 118 3.38 3.65 7.47
CA HIS A 118 2.64 3.92 8.70
C HIS A 118 2.48 5.41 8.96
N GLU A 119 3.44 6.24 8.58
CA GLU A 119 3.27 7.69 8.63
C GLU A 119 2.10 8.16 7.77
N ASN A 120 1.93 7.57 6.58
CA ASN A 120 0.79 7.86 5.73
C ASN A 120 -0.54 7.55 6.43
N LEU A 121 -0.63 6.39 7.09
CA LEU A 121 -1.84 5.99 7.81
C LEU A 121 -2.12 6.92 8.99
N VAL A 122 -1.11 7.30 9.74
CA VAL A 122 -1.25 8.19 10.89
C VAL A 122 -1.77 9.56 10.47
N ARG A 123 -1.31 10.07 9.32
CA ARG A 123 -1.77 11.37 8.80
C ARG A 123 -3.20 11.32 8.26
N LEU A 124 -3.65 10.15 7.84
CA LEU A 124 -4.97 10.01 7.23
C LEU A 124 -6.10 10.17 8.24
N ASP A 125 -5.98 9.55 9.40
CA ASP A 125 -7.07 9.48 10.37
C ASP A 125 -6.51 9.42 11.79
N ARG A 126 -7.14 10.16 12.70
CA ARG A 126 -6.75 10.20 14.10
C ARG A 126 -6.78 8.82 14.77
N ARG A 127 -7.69 7.97 14.36
CA ARG A 127 -7.75 6.59 14.88
C ARG A 127 -6.48 5.82 14.54
N ASN A 128 -5.90 6.08 13.37
CA ASN A 128 -4.64 5.45 12.97
C ASN A 128 -3.48 5.97 13.81
N GLU A 129 -3.50 7.23 14.23
CA GLU A 129 -2.51 7.77 15.16
C GLU A 129 -2.55 7.05 16.51
N GLU A 130 -3.74 6.79 17.03
CA GLU A 130 -3.91 6.05 18.28
C GLU A 130 -3.37 4.62 18.18
N GLU A 131 -3.59 3.98 17.03
CA GLU A 131 -3.18 2.60 16.81
C GLU A 131 -1.70 2.46 16.46
N PHE A 132 -1.18 3.32 15.59
CA PHE A 132 0.16 3.17 15.02
C PHE A 132 1.17 4.23 15.47
N GLY A 133 0.75 5.26 16.17
CA GLY A 133 1.62 6.38 16.54
C GLY A 133 2.86 5.97 17.31
N GLN A 134 2.72 5.10 18.30
CA GLN A 134 3.86 4.61 19.09
C GLN A 134 4.83 3.81 18.23
N PHE A 135 4.32 2.99 17.33
CA PHE A 135 5.14 2.22 16.40
C PHE A 135 5.96 3.14 15.48
N VAL A 136 5.33 4.20 14.97
CA VAL A 136 6.01 5.20 14.14
C VAL A 136 7.13 5.87 14.92
N ASP A 137 6.86 6.28 16.16
CA ASP A 137 7.88 6.92 17.00
C ASP A 137 9.05 5.98 17.29
N LEU A 138 8.76 4.72 17.52
CA LEU A 138 9.78 3.70 17.77
C LEU A 138 10.67 3.51 16.54
N LEU A 139 10.09 3.39 15.36
CA LEU A 139 10.84 3.23 14.11
C LEU A 139 11.69 4.46 13.80
N ARG A 140 11.17 5.65 14.01
CA ARG A 140 11.94 6.89 13.84
C ARG A 140 13.17 6.89 14.73
N GLY A 141 13.01 6.46 15.97
CA GLY A 141 14.12 6.35 16.91
C GLY A 141 15.19 5.38 16.44
N GLU A 142 14.78 4.21 15.95
CA GLU A 142 15.70 3.19 15.43
C GLU A 142 16.45 3.66 14.19
N LEU A 143 15.82 4.47 13.34
CA LEU A 143 16.43 4.98 12.12
C LEU A 143 17.20 6.29 12.34
N GLY A 144 17.28 6.78 13.57
CA GLY A 144 17.94 8.05 13.87
C GLY A 144 17.15 9.27 13.42
N GLU A 145 15.87 9.10 13.11
CA GLU A 145 14.96 10.18 12.69
C GLU A 145 14.08 10.64 13.85
N GLY A 146 14.50 10.38 15.07
CA GLY A 146 13.77 10.76 16.26
C GLY A 146 13.58 12.27 16.38
N THR A 147 12.52 12.68 17.12
CA THR A 147 12.26 14.08 17.38
C THR A 147 13.46 14.67 18.12
N PRO A 148 14.02 15.77 17.66
CA PRO A 148 15.08 16.44 18.42
C PRO A 148 14.52 16.90 19.77
N LEU A 149 15.27 16.63 20.76
CA LEU A 149 14.92 17.04 22.11
C LEU A 149 14.94 18.56 22.24
#